data_894e5efb320c98eedd2bd5a3fcb81e3c
#
_entry.id   894e5efb320c98eedd2bd5a3fcb81e3c
#
_cell.length_a   1.000
_cell.length_b   1.000
_cell.length_c   1.000
_cell.angle_alpha   90.00
_cell.angle_beta   90.00
_cell.angle_gamma   90.00
#
_symmetry.space_group_name_H-M   'P 1'
#
loop_
_entity.id
_entity.type
_entity.pdbx_description
1 polymer ?
#
loop_
_entity_poly.entity_id
_entity_poly.type
_entity_poly.pdbx_seq_one_letter_code
_entity_poly.pdbx_strand_id
1 'polypeptide(L)'
;MPEAPGTPAAAAASSPPSAHTAFDVYALVGTALALRGTPYRNGGDDPTGFDCSGFTQYVFARYGISLPRAVREQYLVGKAVKPDQLSPGDLVFFATAGTDASHVAIAIGSDQFVHAPSSAGVVRVERLSSTYWSPRYLGARRIN
;
A
#
# COMPACT_ATOMS: atom_id res chain seq x y z
N MET A 1 -23.17 5.15 6.22
CA MET A 1 -23.06 5.33 5.68
C MET A 1 -22.68 5.07 5.73
N PRO A 2 -22.83 4.84 6.00
CA PRO A 2 -22.64 4.73 5.61
C PRO A 2 -22.22 4.28 5.57
N GLU A 3 -22.32 3.68 5.29
CA GLU A 3 -22.15 3.60 4.64
C GLU A 3 -21.69 3.15 4.79
N ALA A 4 -22.09 2.84 5.06
CA ALA A 4 -21.81 2.73 4.72
C ALA A 4 -21.35 2.20 4.74
N PRO A 5 -21.52 1.94 4.80
CA PRO A 5 -21.19 1.86 4.34
C PRO A 5 -20.93 1.69 4.08
N GLY A 6 -21.19 1.21 3.83
CA GLY A 6 -21.15 1.47 3.05
C GLY A 6 -20.94 1.33 2.83
N THR A 7 -21.33 1.32 2.55
CA THR A 7 -21.29 1.73 1.88
C THR A 7 -21.12 1.73 1.59
N PRO A 8 -21.48 1.73 1.54
CA PRO A 8 -21.41 2.09 0.81
C PRO A 8 -21.23 2.09 0.58
N ALA A 9 -21.66 1.93 0.38
CA ALA A 9 -21.55 2.38 -0.31
C ALA A 9 -21.36 2.47 -0.64
N ALA A 10 -21.76 2.30 -0.82
CA ALA A 10 -21.59 2.75 -1.54
C ALA A 10 -21.44 2.84 -1.94
N ALA A 11 -21.86 2.73 -2.15
CA ALA A 11 -21.74 3.16 -2.89
C ALA A 11 -21.69 3.25 -3.37
N ALA A 12 -22.09 3.21 -3.68
CA ALA A 12 -22.09 3.59 -4.44
C ALA A 12 -22.18 3.83 -4.98
N ALA A 13 -22.42 3.78 -5.34
CA ALA A 13 -22.58 4.15 -6.07
C ALA A 13 -22.52 4.57 -6.66
N SER A 14 -22.63 4.58 -7.09
CA SER A 14 -22.60 5.09 -7.84
C SER A 14 -22.02 5.45 -8.50
N SER A 15 -21.98 5.46 -9.00
CA SER A 15 -21.40 5.93 -9.74
C SER A 15 -20.70 6.04 -10.29
N PRO A 16 -20.60 6.19 -10.68
CA PRO A 16 -19.95 6.41 -11.34
C PRO A 16 -19.20 6.44 -11.70
N PRO A 17 -19.04 6.59 -11.95
CA PRO A 17 -18.27 6.76 -12.41
C PRO A 17 -17.38 6.60 -12.68
N SER A 18 -17.43 6.91 -12.80
CA SER A 18 -16.41 7.00 -13.23
C SER A 18 -15.46 6.23 -12.95
N ALA A 19 -15.51 5.51 -13.57
CA ALA A 19 -14.60 4.80 -13.27
C ALA A 19 -13.28 4.96 -13.01
N HIS A 20 -12.72 5.25 -13.34
CA HIS A 20 -11.60 5.49 -12.92
C HIS A 20 -11.55 6.49 -12.09
N THR A 21 -12.48 6.55 -11.57
CA THR A 21 -12.65 7.48 -10.53
C THR A 21 -11.70 7.20 -9.41
N ALA A 22 -11.13 8.25 -8.91
CA ALA A 22 -10.17 8.12 -7.84
C ALA A 22 -10.85 7.49 -6.62
N PHE A 23 -10.23 6.48 -6.06
CA PHE A 23 -10.69 5.89 -4.81
C PHE A 23 -10.38 6.84 -3.66
N ASP A 24 -11.01 6.61 -2.52
CA ASP A 24 -10.79 7.44 -1.32
C ASP A 24 -9.46 7.06 -0.68
N VAL A 25 -8.44 7.88 -0.94
CA VAL A 25 -7.09 7.65 -0.43
C VAL A 25 -7.05 7.63 1.09
N TYR A 26 -7.81 8.51 1.73
CA TYR A 26 -7.81 8.56 3.19
C TYR A 26 -8.44 7.31 3.79
N ALA A 27 -9.49 6.81 3.18
CA ALA A 27 -10.09 5.55 3.62
C ALA A 27 -9.12 4.39 3.42
N LEU A 28 -8.42 4.37 2.29
CA LEU A 28 -7.43 3.34 2.02
C LEU A 28 -6.30 3.34 3.06
N VAL A 29 -5.77 4.52 3.37
CA VAL A 29 -4.73 4.66 4.39
C VAL A 29 -5.26 4.21 5.76
N GLY A 30 -6.49 4.57 6.09
CA GLY A 30 -7.13 4.13 7.33
C GLY A 30 -7.24 2.62 7.43
N THR A 31 -7.63 1.97 6.32
CA THR A 31 -7.69 0.51 6.28
C THR A 31 -6.33 -0.11 6.51
N ALA A 32 -5.31 0.42 5.85
CA ALA A 32 -3.94 -0.07 6.02
C ALA A 32 -3.48 0.08 7.47
N LEU A 33 -3.73 1.23 8.08
CA LEU A 33 -3.34 1.49 9.47
C LEU A 33 -4.10 0.60 10.46
N ALA A 34 -5.35 0.26 10.15
CA ALA A 34 -6.14 -0.62 11.01
C ALA A 34 -5.59 -2.03 11.04
N LEU A 35 -4.76 -2.40 10.07
CA LEU A 35 -4.14 -3.74 10.02
C LEU A 35 -2.81 -3.82 10.76
N ARG A 36 -2.37 -2.74 11.41
CA ARG A 36 -1.14 -2.77 12.21
C ARG A 36 -1.23 -3.88 13.25
N GLY A 37 -0.11 -4.58 13.45
CA GLY A 37 -0.05 -5.70 14.36
C GLY A 37 -0.38 -7.04 13.74
N THR A 38 -0.91 -7.07 12.51
CA THR A 38 -1.14 -8.32 11.80
C THR A 38 0.20 -9.02 11.56
N PRO A 39 0.30 -10.34 11.82
CA PRO A 39 1.59 -11.03 11.68
C PRO A 39 2.08 -11.06 10.24
N TYR A 40 3.40 -11.06 10.10
CA TYR A 40 4.02 -11.38 8.82
C TYR A 40 3.91 -12.88 8.57
N ARG A 41 3.60 -13.25 7.33
CA ARG A 41 3.56 -14.65 6.93
C ARG A 41 4.01 -14.78 5.48
N ASN A 42 4.98 -15.63 5.21
CA ASN A 42 5.46 -15.88 3.86
C ASN A 42 4.29 -16.28 2.97
N GLY A 43 4.13 -15.59 1.84
CA GLY A 43 3.04 -15.86 0.92
C GLY A 43 1.67 -15.41 1.41
N GLY A 44 1.61 -14.69 2.54
CA GLY A 44 0.34 -14.27 3.13
C GLY A 44 -0.29 -13.10 2.38
N ASP A 45 -1.62 -13.15 2.23
CA ASP A 45 -2.38 -12.13 1.52
C ASP A 45 -3.75 -11.89 2.14
N ASP A 46 -3.92 -12.24 3.41
CA ASP A 46 -5.16 -12.03 4.14
C ASP A 46 -4.86 -11.66 5.60
N PRO A 47 -5.88 -11.25 6.39
CA PRO A 47 -5.63 -10.78 7.77
C PRO A 47 -5.12 -11.81 8.76
N THR A 48 -4.94 -13.07 8.38
CA THR A 48 -4.25 -14.05 9.24
C THR A 48 -2.74 -13.91 9.15
N GLY A 49 -2.25 -13.20 8.14
CA GLY A 49 -0.84 -12.88 7.96
C GLY A 49 -0.58 -12.39 6.56
N PHE A 50 0.32 -11.41 6.43
CA PHE A 50 0.68 -10.81 5.15
C PHE A 50 2.18 -10.90 4.89
N ASP A 51 2.55 -11.10 3.62
CA ASP A 51 3.86 -10.63 3.19
C ASP A 51 3.73 -9.20 2.65
N CYS A 52 4.81 -8.58 2.21
CA CYS A 52 4.78 -7.15 1.88
C CYS A 52 3.84 -6.84 0.72
N SER A 53 3.91 -7.60 -0.36
CA SER A 53 3.05 -7.37 -1.53
C SER A 53 1.64 -7.91 -1.34
N GLY A 54 1.47 -8.92 -0.50
CA GLY A 54 0.14 -9.41 -0.12
C GLY A 54 -0.63 -8.38 0.68
N PHE A 55 0.08 -7.64 1.54
CA PHE A 55 -0.52 -6.55 2.31
C PHE A 55 -1.04 -5.44 1.38
N THR A 56 -0.21 -4.96 0.48
CA THR A 56 -0.63 -3.91 -0.46
C THR A 56 -1.75 -4.41 -1.36
N GLN A 57 -1.63 -5.62 -1.87
CA GLN A 57 -2.67 -6.21 -2.72
C GLN A 57 -4.02 -6.27 -1.99
N TYR A 58 -4.02 -6.74 -0.74
CA TYR A 58 -5.24 -6.86 0.06
C TYR A 58 -5.88 -5.50 0.29
N VAL A 59 -5.08 -4.51 0.70
CA VAL A 59 -5.60 -3.16 1.01
C VAL A 59 -6.23 -2.53 -0.22
N PHE A 60 -5.54 -2.56 -1.36
CA PHE A 60 -6.07 -1.96 -2.59
C PHE A 60 -7.28 -2.71 -3.12
N ALA A 61 -7.33 -4.03 -2.96
CA ALA A 61 -8.47 -4.83 -3.42
C ALA A 61 -9.77 -4.41 -2.73
N ARG A 62 -9.69 -3.95 -1.48
CA ARG A 62 -10.86 -3.50 -0.77
C ARG A 62 -11.47 -2.24 -1.36
N TYR A 63 -10.73 -1.55 -2.22
CA TYR A 63 -11.18 -0.33 -2.91
C TYR A 63 -11.34 -0.56 -4.41
N GLY A 64 -11.47 -1.84 -4.81
CA GLY A 64 -11.75 -2.19 -6.20
C GLY A 64 -10.54 -2.17 -7.10
N ILE A 65 -9.33 -2.12 -6.57
CA ILE A 65 -8.11 -2.07 -7.37
C ILE A 65 -7.37 -3.39 -7.26
N SER A 66 -7.18 -4.06 -8.40
CA SER A 66 -6.45 -5.32 -8.46
C SER A 66 -4.99 -5.04 -8.75
N LEU A 67 -4.14 -5.19 -7.73
CA LEU A 67 -2.70 -5.10 -7.93
C LEU A 67 -2.14 -6.48 -8.28
N PRO A 68 -1.05 -6.54 -9.06
CA PRO A 68 -0.34 -7.80 -9.25
C PRO A 68 0.16 -8.33 -7.90
N ARG A 69 0.41 -9.64 -7.83
CA ARG A 69 0.79 -10.27 -6.56
C ARG A 69 2.23 -9.98 -6.16
N ALA A 70 3.14 -9.88 -7.13
CA ALA A 70 4.57 -9.78 -6.84
C ALA A 70 5.02 -8.32 -6.75
N VAL A 71 6.00 -8.05 -5.89
CA VAL A 71 6.57 -6.71 -5.71
C VAL A 71 7.03 -6.11 -7.04
N ARG A 72 7.79 -6.88 -7.81
CA ARG A 72 8.37 -6.39 -9.07
C ARG A 72 7.29 -6.00 -10.07
N GLU A 73 6.18 -6.69 -10.07
CA GLU A 73 5.07 -6.38 -10.96
C GLU A 73 4.29 -5.15 -10.46
N GLN A 74 4.14 -5.00 -9.13
CA GLN A 74 3.53 -3.80 -8.58
C GLN A 74 4.36 -2.56 -8.92
N TYR A 75 5.67 -2.71 -9.03
CA TYR A 75 6.57 -1.60 -9.37
C TYR A 75 6.39 -1.12 -10.82
N LEU A 76 5.62 -1.84 -11.63
CA LEU A 76 5.39 -1.50 -13.03
C LEU A 76 4.01 -0.92 -13.30
N VAL A 77 3.14 -0.85 -12.30
CA VAL A 77 1.78 -0.35 -12.49
C VAL A 77 1.68 1.12 -12.08
N GLY A 78 0.64 1.78 -12.56
CA GLY A 78 0.38 3.17 -12.23
C GLY A 78 1.41 4.12 -12.82
N LYS A 79 1.57 5.28 -12.19
CA LYS A 79 2.49 6.32 -12.64
C LYS A 79 3.65 6.45 -11.67
N ALA A 80 4.85 6.65 -12.21
CA ALA A 80 6.03 6.93 -11.39
C ALA A 80 5.85 8.27 -10.69
N VAL A 81 6.25 8.32 -9.41
CA VAL A 81 6.14 9.51 -8.57
C VAL A 81 7.53 9.89 -8.08
N LYS A 82 7.87 11.17 -8.24
CA LYS A 82 9.15 11.68 -7.74
C LYS A 82 9.13 11.75 -6.21
N PRO A 83 10.29 11.59 -5.54
CA PRO A 83 10.33 11.59 -4.08
C PRO A 83 9.72 12.84 -3.44
N ASP A 84 9.90 14.01 -4.07
CA ASP A 84 9.36 15.28 -3.54
C ASP A 84 7.87 15.46 -3.82
N GLN A 85 7.25 14.53 -4.55
CA GLN A 85 5.83 14.58 -4.89
C GLN A 85 5.05 13.44 -4.25
N LEU A 86 5.66 12.72 -3.34
CA LEU A 86 5.05 11.58 -2.68
C LEU A 86 3.81 12.01 -1.90
N SER A 87 2.73 11.26 -2.02
CA SER A 87 1.45 11.54 -1.38
C SER A 87 0.92 10.30 -0.67
N PRO A 88 0.04 10.48 0.33
CA PRO A 88 -0.59 9.32 0.97
C PRO A 88 -1.27 8.42 -0.05
N GLY A 89 -1.13 7.12 0.13
CA GLY A 89 -1.68 6.12 -0.78
C GLY A 89 -0.75 5.69 -1.89
N ASP A 90 0.37 6.39 -2.10
CA ASP A 90 1.35 5.95 -3.08
C ASP A 90 2.04 4.69 -2.60
N LEU A 91 2.37 3.79 -3.53
CA LEU A 91 3.21 2.64 -3.23
C LEU A 91 4.67 3.08 -3.27
N VAL A 92 5.43 2.73 -2.24
CA VAL A 92 6.87 3.01 -2.19
C VAL A 92 7.63 1.68 -2.21
N PHE A 93 8.75 1.68 -2.93
CA PHE A 93 9.51 0.45 -3.21
C PHE A 93 10.94 0.56 -2.76
N PHE A 94 11.46 -0.56 -2.26
CA PHE A 94 12.81 -0.63 -1.70
C PHE A 94 13.56 -1.85 -2.25
N ALA A 95 14.88 -1.73 -2.31
CA ALA A 95 15.76 -2.85 -2.62
C ALA A 95 16.37 -3.35 -1.31
N THR A 96 15.84 -4.45 -0.79
CA THR A 96 16.30 -5.06 0.45
C THR A 96 17.15 -6.30 0.23
N ALA A 97 17.13 -6.81 -1.01
CA ALA A 97 17.88 -8.01 -1.38
C ALA A 97 18.43 -7.80 -2.78
N GLY A 98 19.58 -7.14 -2.90
CA GLY A 98 20.16 -6.81 -4.19
C GLY A 98 19.72 -5.44 -4.67
N THR A 99 19.60 -5.27 -6.00
CA THR A 99 19.32 -3.96 -6.61
C THR A 99 17.90 -3.82 -7.14
N ASP A 100 17.14 -4.92 -7.21
CA ASP A 100 15.78 -4.90 -7.73
C ASP A 100 14.77 -4.59 -6.63
N ALA A 101 13.59 -4.14 -7.03
CA ALA A 101 12.49 -3.92 -6.10
C ALA A 101 12.13 -5.24 -5.43
N SER A 102 12.29 -5.32 -4.12
CA SER A 102 12.05 -6.53 -3.34
C SER A 102 11.13 -6.28 -2.15
N HIS A 103 10.81 -5.02 -1.85
CA HIS A 103 9.91 -4.67 -0.76
C HIS A 103 9.00 -3.51 -1.18
N VAL A 104 7.76 -3.53 -0.69
CA VAL A 104 6.77 -2.50 -1.03
C VAL A 104 6.02 -2.08 0.23
N ALA A 105 5.63 -0.81 0.27
CA ALA A 105 4.90 -0.21 1.38
C ALA A 105 3.90 0.81 0.84
N ILE A 106 3.02 1.30 1.71
CA ILE A 106 2.05 2.34 1.39
C ILE A 106 2.45 3.62 2.13
N ALA A 107 2.72 4.69 1.37
CA ALA A 107 3.02 5.99 1.97
C ALA A 107 1.77 6.51 2.68
N ILE A 108 1.96 7.10 3.87
CA ILE A 108 0.85 7.65 4.64
C ILE A 108 1.02 9.13 4.95
N GLY A 109 2.09 9.75 4.43
CA GLY A 109 2.38 11.17 4.64
C GLY A 109 3.37 11.40 5.77
N SER A 110 3.89 12.62 5.85
CA SER A 110 4.80 13.04 6.94
C SER A 110 6.01 12.12 7.09
N ASP A 111 6.61 11.72 5.97
CA ASP A 111 7.81 10.88 5.96
C ASP A 111 7.56 9.45 6.46
N GLN A 112 6.29 9.02 6.53
CA GLN A 112 5.95 7.71 7.08
C GLN A 112 5.32 6.80 6.04
N PHE A 113 5.47 5.51 6.27
CA PHE A 113 4.80 4.49 5.47
C PHE A 113 4.37 3.33 6.38
N VAL A 114 3.37 2.58 5.90
CA VAL A 114 2.88 1.37 6.58
C VAL A 114 3.18 0.18 5.70
N HIS A 115 3.63 -0.91 6.30
CA HIS A 115 4.06 -2.08 5.53
C HIS A 115 4.06 -3.34 6.40
N ALA A 116 4.29 -4.48 5.73
CA ALA A 116 4.44 -5.78 6.38
C ALA A 116 5.89 -6.25 6.24
N PRO A 117 6.79 -5.86 7.15
CA PRO A 117 8.19 -6.26 7.07
C PRO A 117 8.43 -7.62 7.71
N SER A 118 9.25 -8.46 7.08
CA SER A 118 9.58 -9.78 7.64
C SER A 118 10.39 -9.65 8.93
N SER A 119 11.29 -8.66 8.98
CA SER A 119 12.21 -8.53 10.13
C SER A 119 11.49 -8.17 11.43
N ALA A 120 10.46 -7.32 11.35
CA ALA A 120 9.70 -6.91 12.53
C ALA A 120 8.57 -7.89 12.88
N GLY A 121 8.17 -8.70 11.92
CA GLY A 121 7.17 -9.75 12.14
C GLY A 121 5.73 -9.30 12.17
N VAL A 122 5.44 -8.01 12.07
CA VAL A 122 4.08 -7.47 12.07
C VAL A 122 3.97 -6.26 11.17
N VAL A 123 2.75 -5.98 10.73
CA VAL A 123 2.43 -4.73 10.01
C VAL A 123 2.69 -3.56 10.96
N ARG A 124 3.44 -2.57 10.47
CA ARG A 124 3.81 -1.41 11.29
C ARG A 124 4.13 -0.19 10.45
N VAL A 125 4.19 0.96 11.11
CA VAL A 125 4.59 2.23 10.50
C VAL A 125 6.09 2.45 10.74
N GLU A 126 6.78 2.93 9.70
CA GLU A 126 8.18 3.32 9.79
C GLU A 126 8.41 4.59 8.98
N ARG A 127 9.64 5.14 9.02
CA ARG A 127 9.96 6.39 8.35
C ARG A 127 10.84 6.18 7.13
N LEU A 128 10.53 6.93 6.07
CA LEU A 128 11.35 6.92 4.85
C LEU A 128 12.76 7.44 5.14
N SER A 129 12.90 8.38 6.06
CA SER A 129 14.19 8.98 6.40
C SER A 129 15.05 8.11 7.32
N SER A 130 14.55 6.94 7.76
CA SER A 130 15.32 6.07 8.64
C SER A 130 16.62 5.65 7.99
N THR A 131 17.63 5.37 8.81
CA THR A 131 18.94 4.95 8.29
C THR A 131 18.90 3.61 7.58
N TYR A 132 17.91 2.79 7.89
CA TYR A 132 17.75 1.52 7.18
C TYR A 132 17.06 1.69 5.84
N TRP A 133 15.94 2.43 5.80
CA TRP A 133 15.09 2.49 4.60
C TRP A 133 15.57 3.51 3.57
N SER A 134 16.09 4.66 4.03
CA SER A 134 16.50 5.74 3.13
C SER A 134 17.46 5.29 2.03
N PRO A 135 18.55 4.57 2.34
CA PRO A 135 19.49 4.14 1.28
C PRO A 135 18.92 3.02 0.39
N ARG A 136 17.80 2.41 0.78
CA ARG A 136 17.19 1.32 0.02
C ARG A 136 16.04 1.76 -0.86
N TYR A 137 15.64 3.00 -0.75
CA TYR A 137 14.51 3.55 -1.52
C TYR A 137 14.81 3.49 -3.02
N LEU A 138 13.86 2.96 -3.80
CA LEU A 138 13.98 2.86 -5.25
C LEU A 138 13.08 3.83 -5.99
N GLY A 139 11.84 3.99 -5.55
CA GLY A 139 10.89 4.81 -6.25
C GLY A 139 9.49 4.58 -5.73
N ALA A 140 8.53 5.25 -6.36
CA ALA A 140 7.13 5.17 -5.96
C ALA A 140 6.20 5.13 -7.16
N ARG A 141 5.01 4.58 -6.95
CA ARG A 141 3.96 4.49 -7.96
C ARG A 141 2.65 5.00 -7.40
N ARG A 142 1.95 5.79 -8.17
CA ARG A 142 0.60 6.24 -7.82
C ARG A 142 -0.40 5.46 -8.62
N ILE A 143 -1.34 4.84 -7.88
CA ILE A 143 -2.34 3.95 -8.46
C ILE A 143 -3.67 4.69 -8.46
N ASN A 144 -4.20 4.98 -9.64
CA ASN A 144 -5.57 5.51 -9.75
C ASN A 144 -6.02 5.69 -11.21
#